data_85c90e58c20e65fbe99fbb8774ffee14
#
_entry.id   85c90e58c20e65fbe99fbb8774ffee14
#
_cell.length_a   1.000
_cell.length_b   1.000
_cell.length_c   1.000
_cell.angle_alpha   90.00
_cell.angle_beta   90.00
_cell.angle_gamma   90.00
#
_symmetry.space_group_name_H-M   'P 1'
#
loop_
_entity.id
_entity.type
_entity.pdbx_description
1 polymer ?
#
loop_
_entity_poly.entity_id
_entity_poly.type
_entity_poly.pdbx_seq_one_letter_code
_entity_poly.pdbx_strand_id
1 'polypeptide(L)'
;YDNDWKLTGKTIDIDTEKEMAYIRDGFLKIKDIPVMYIPYFSHPTNNKRKSGLLIPNIVNTQKTGYGVSIPYYFNLAPNYDLMLETVLWQKRGLMENGTFRYMTDYFKGQFEGSIVPYDFETNKMRGAFSLSNSGDFNNGITTNFKYDYVSDAEYYNDFSVGNISLVTKTLLDR
;
A
#
# COMPACT_ATOMS: atom_id res chain seq x y z
N TYR A 1 1.78 -3.67 -26.59
CA TYR A 1 2.06 -4.13 -25.22
C TYR A 1 0.89 -4.98 -24.80
N ASP A 2 1.08 -6.30 -24.77
CA ASP A 2 0.09 -7.22 -24.20
C ASP A 2 -0.04 -6.91 -22.73
N ASN A 3 -1.24 -6.46 -22.32
CA ASN A 3 -1.55 -6.27 -20.91
C ASN A 3 -1.56 -7.64 -20.26
N ASP A 4 -0.55 -7.95 -19.49
CA ASP A 4 -0.42 -9.25 -18.80
C ASP A 4 -1.56 -9.51 -17.79
N TRP A 5 -2.38 -8.50 -17.49
CA TRP A 5 -3.54 -8.62 -16.61
C TRP A 5 -4.76 -7.86 -17.13
N LYS A 6 -5.96 -8.33 -16.80
CA LYS A 6 -7.23 -7.67 -17.06
C LYS A 6 -8.23 -7.93 -15.95
N LEU A 7 -9.06 -6.92 -15.68
CA LEU A 7 -10.21 -7.04 -14.79
C LEU A 7 -11.46 -7.21 -15.65
N THR A 8 -12.20 -8.29 -15.43
CA THR A 8 -13.48 -8.57 -16.08
C THR A 8 -14.58 -8.55 -15.04
N GLY A 9 -15.81 -8.18 -15.40
CA GLY A 9 -16.94 -8.20 -14.49
C GLY A 9 -18.20 -8.68 -15.18
N LYS A 10 -19.11 -9.27 -14.43
CA LYS A 10 -20.45 -9.62 -14.92
C LYS A 10 -21.26 -8.37 -15.22
N THR A 11 -21.11 -7.35 -14.37
CA THR A 11 -21.74 -6.04 -14.53
C THR A 11 -20.68 -4.95 -14.41
N ILE A 12 -20.70 -4.00 -15.33
CA ILE A 12 -19.89 -2.79 -15.30
C ILE A 12 -20.85 -1.60 -15.41
N ASP A 13 -20.98 -0.84 -14.31
CA ASP A 13 -21.82 0.36 -14.24
C ASP A 13 -20.91 1.59 -14.22
N ILE A 14 -21.20 2.57 -15.07
CA ILE A 14 -20.50 3.85 -15.10
C ILE A 14 -21.47 4.95 -14.65
N ASP A 15 -21.24 5.46 -13.44
CA ASP A 15 -21.96 6.60 -12.89
C ASP A 15 -21.24 7.89 -13.30
N THR A 16 -21.78 8.58 -14.29
CA THR A 16 -21.19 9.80 -14.83
C THR A 16 -21.35 10.99 -13.88
N GLU A 17 -22.39 11.01 -13.04
CA GLU A 17 -22.58 12.08 -12.04
C GLU A 17 -21.56 11.97 -10.90
N LYS A 18 -21.33 10.75 -10.42
CA LYS A 18 -20.32 10.48 -9.39
C LYS A 18 -18.92 10.33 -9.98
N GLU A 19 -18.79 10.27 -11.29
CA GLU A 19 -17.53 10.04 -12.00
C GLU A 19 -16.84 8.76 -11.51
N MET A 20 -17.60 7.67 -11.38
CA MET A 20 -17.15 6.38 -10.87
C MET A 20 -17.55 5.23 -11.79
N ALA A 21 -16.66 4.29 -12.00
CA ALA A 21 -16.96 2.99 -12.56
C ALA A 21 -17.06 1.95 -11.44
N TYR A 22 -18.08 1.12 -11.50
CA TYR A 22 -18.34 0.03 -10.56
C TYR A 22 -18.33 -1.29 -11.31
N ILE A 23 -17.57 -2.24 -10.82
CA ILE A 23 -17.49 -3.60 -11.35
C ILE A 23 -18.02 -4.54 -10.27
N ARG A 24 -18.96 -5.40 -10.66
CA ARG A 24 -19.53 -6.42 -9.78
C ARG A 24 -19.27 -7.81 -10.36
N ASP A 25 -19.07 -8.77 -9.46
CA ASP A 25 -18.74 -10.16 -9.81
C ASP A 25 -17.56 -10.22 -10.80
N GLY A 26 -16.48 -9.56 -10.43
CA GLY A 26 -15.28 -9.41 -11.24
C GLY A 26 -14.28 -10.54 -11.04
N PHE A 27 -13.44 -10.74 -12.05
CA PHE A 27 -12.26 -11.58 -11.97
C PHE A 27 -11.04 -10.82 -12.44
N LEU A 28 -10.01 -10.79 -11.59
CA LEU A 28 -8.68 -10.43 -12.03
C LEU A 28 -8.10 -11.61 -12.80
N LYS A 29 -7.71 -11.38 -14.04
CA LYS A 29 -7.09 -12.38 -14.92
C LYS A 29 -5.67 -11.97 -15.25
N ILE A 30 -4.77 -12.93 -15.23
CA ILE A 30 -3.39 -12.80 -15.73
C ILE A 30 -3.24 -13.77 -16.89
N LYS A 31 -2.89 -13.25 -18.07
CA LYS A 31 -2.80 -14.03 -19.33
C LYS A 31 -4.05 -14.91 -19.54
N ASP A 32 -5.23 -14.30 -19.36
CA ASP A 32 -6.55 -14.95 -19.44
C ASP A 32 -6.90 -15.98 -18.35
N ILE A 33 -5.99 -16.29 -17.44
CA ILE A 33 -6.24 -17.18 -16.30
C ILE A 33 -6.86 -16.38 -15.16
N PRO A 34 -8.06 -16.74 -14.67
CA PRO A 34 -8.66 -16.08 -13.51
C PRO A 34 -7.85 -16.44 -12.25
N VAL A 35 -7.25 -15.44 -11.62
CA VAL A 35 -6.38 -15.62 -10.43
C VAL A 35 -7.06 -15.16 -9.15
N MET A 36 -8.06 -14.27 -9.27
CA MET A 36 -8.77 -13.77 -8.09
C MET A 36 -10.19 -13.35 -8.45
N TYR A 37 -11.16 -13.71 -7.60
CA TYR A 37 -12.52 -13.20 -7.64
C TYR A 37 -12.64 -11.91 -6.83
N ILE A 38 -13.24 -10.89 -7.42
CA ILE A 38 -13.47 -9.59 -6.81
C ILE A 38 -14.97 -9.32 -6.84
N PRO A 39 -15.68 -9.46 -5.71
CA PRO A 39 -17.14 -9.30 -5.67
C PRO A 39 -17.58 -7.88 -6.02
N TYR A 40 -16.79 -6.89 -5.66
CA TYR A 40 -17.06 -5.48 -5.93
C TYR A 40 -15.76 -4.70 -6.07
N PHE A 41 -15.68 -3.88 -7.10
CA PHE A 41 -14.57 -2.96 -7.34
C PHE A 41 -15.12 -1.62 -7.83
N SER A 42 -14.57 -0.53 -7.35
CA SER A 42 -14.89 0.81 -7.82
C SER A 42 -13.64 1.60 -8.16
N HIS A 43 -13.70 2.33 -9.26
CA HIS A 43 -12.58 3.14 -9.73
C HIS A 43 -13.09 4.49 -10.24
N PRO A 44 -12.44 5.63 -9.88
CA PRO A 44 -12.79 6.92 -10.45
C PRO A 44 -12.53 6.94 -11.97
N THR A 45 -13.47 7.51 -12.72
CA THR A 45 -13.35 7.68 -14.18
C THR A 45 -12.61 8.95 -14.57
N ASN A 46 -12.21 9.74 -13.57
CA ASN A 46 -11.45 10.97 -13.75
C ASN A 46 -10.19 10.99 -12.89
N ASN A 47 -9.38 12.06 -13.02
CA ASN A 47 -8.15 12.23 -12.24
C ASN A 47 -8.36 12.76 -10.81
N LYS A 48 -9.60 12.85 -10.32
CA LYS A 48 -9.88 13.29 -8.94
C LYS A 48 -9.55 12.17 -7.97
N ARG A 49 -8.96 12.55 -6.85
CA ARG A 49 -8.65 11.60 -5.74
C ARG A 49 -9.96 11.13 -5.11
N LYS A 50 -10.20 9.82 -5.12
CA LYS A 50 -11.36 9.19 -4.48
C LYS A 50 -10.91 7.93 -3.74
N SER A 51 -11.58 7.64 -2.63
CA SER A 51 -11.35 6.40 -1.89
C SER A 51 -11.80 5.19 -2.70
N GLY A 52 -11.05 4.12 -2.63
CA GLY A 52 -11.40 2.88 -3.32
C GLY A 52 -10.30 1.82 -3.27
N LEU A 53 -10.70 0.62 -3.66
CA LEU A 53 -9.79 -0.49 -3.86
C LEU A 53 -8.90 -0.17 -5.08
N LEU A 54 -7.60 -0.34 -4.92
CA LEU A 54 -6.67 -0.27 -6.03
C LEU A 54 -6.50 -1.66 -6.65
N ILE A 55 -5.78 -1.71 -7.76
CA ILE A 55 -5.58 -2.97 -8.48
C ILE A 55 -4.76 -3.93 -7.62
N PRO A 56 -5.30 -5.09 -7.28
CA PRO A 56 -4.54 -6.13 -6.60
C PRO A 56 -3.37 -6.61 -7.44
N ASN A 57 -2.30 -7.03 -6.78
CA ASN A 57 -1.09 -7.47 -7.43
C ASN A 57 -0.60 -8.82 -6.88
N ILE A 58 0.04 -9.61 -7.72
CA ILE A 58 0.72 -10.83 -7.30
C ILE A 58 2.21 -10.51 -7.21
N VAL A 59 2.77 -10.81 -6.06
CA VAL A 59 4.18 -10.60 -5.74
C VAL A 59 4.84 -11.94 -5.41
N ASN A 60 6.12 -12.06 -5.65
CA ASN A 60 6.87 -13.27 -5.34
C ASN A 60 8.29 -12.93 -4.94
N THR A 61 8.75 -13.51 -3.83
CA THR A 61 10.16 -13.48 -3.44
C THR A 61 10.62 -14.85 -2.97
N GLN A 62 11.91 -15.07 -2.95
CA GLN A 62 12.45 -16.34 -2.45
C GLN A 62 12.13 -16.55 -0.96
N LYS A 63 12.09 -15.47 -0.16
CA LYS A 63 11.89 -15.52 1.28
C LYS A 63 10.43 -15.56 1.72
N THR A 64 9.55 -14.87 1.01
CA THR A 64 8.12 -14.81 1.36
C THR A 64 7.26 -15.79 0.57
N GLY A 65 7.79 -16.32 -0.54
CA GLY A 65 7.01 -17.09 -1.51
C GLY A 65 6.07 -16.18 -2.31
N TYR A 66 5.02 -16.77 -2.87
CA TYR A 66 3.97 -16.01 -3.54
C TYR A 66 3.16 -15.22 -2.52
N GLY A 67 2.73 -14.03 -2.93
CA GLY A 67 1.83 -13.18 -2.16
C GLY A 67 0.79 -12.51 -3.04
N VAL A 68 -0.37 -12.21 -2.45
CA VAL A 68 -1.42 -11.40 -3.06
C VAL A 68 -1.51 -10.10 -2.28
N SER A 69 -1.26 -8.98 -2.95
CA SER A 69 -1.36 -7.63 -2.41
C SER A 69 -2.70 -7.02 -2.80
N ILE A 70 -3.42 -6.49 -1.82
CA ILE A 70 -4.75 -5.87 -1.97
C ILE A 70 -4.68 -4.48 -1.36
N PRO A 71 -4.35 -3.45 -2.15
CA PRO A 71 -4.26 -2.08 -1.65
C PRO A 71 -5.62 -1.38 -1.68
N TYR A 72 -5.90 -0.59 -0.64
CA TYR A 72 -7.06 0.30 -0.54
C TYR A 72 -6.60 1.73 -0.24
N TYR A 73 -7.06 2.68 -1.02
CA TYR A 73 -6.78 4.10 -0.84
C TYR A 73 -7.95 4.81 -0.17
N PHE A 74 -7.68 5.56 0.89
CA PHE A 74 -8.61 6.43 1.59
C PHE A 74 -8.27 7.90 1.30
N ASN A 75 -9.13 8.57 0.54
CA ASN A 75 -9.08 10.02 0.38
C ASN A 75 -9.84 10.66 1.55
N LEU A 76 -9.16 10.87 2.68
CA LEU A 76 -9.77 11.32 3.92
C LEU A 76 -10.13 12.80 3.88
N ALA A 77 -9.23 13.63 3.30
CA ALA A 77 -9.44 15.06 3.10
C ALA A 77 -8.53 15.57 1.97
N PRO A 78 -8.71 16.83 1.51
CA PRO A 78 -7.84 17.40 0.48
C PRO A 78 -6.36 17.39 0.83
N ASN A 79 -6.03 17.46 2.11
CA ASN A 79 -4.67 17.63 2.63
C ASN A 79 -4.14 16.43 3.42
N TYR A 80 -4.88 15.32 3.53
CA TYR A 80 -4.38 14.07 4.10
C TYR A 80 -5.09 12.84 3.51
N ASP A 81 -4.36 11.78 3.41
CA ASP A 81 -4.81 10.49 2.90
C ASP A 81 -4.15 9.32 3.64
N LEU A 82 -4.74 8.15 3.44
CA LEU A 82 -4.23 6.89 3.97
C LEU A 82 -4.30 5.83 2.86
N MET A 83 -3.23 5.09 2.68
CA MET A 83 -3.21 3.86 1.90
C MET A 83 -2.97 2.69 2.86
N LEU A 84 -3.84 1.70 2.81
CA LEU A 84 -3.65 0.40 3.47
C LEU A 84 -3.43 -0.66 2.40
N GLU A 85 -2.50 -1.55 2.62
CA GLU A 85 -2.19 -2.65 1.73
C GLU A 85 -2.09 -3.94 2.54
N THR A 86 -3.06 -4.82 2.34
CA THR A 86 -3.04 -6.17 2.89
C THR A 86 -2.28 -7.10 1.95
N VAL A 87 -1.26 -7.77 2.45
CA VAL A 87 -0.52 -8.77 1.69
C VAL A 87 -0.63 -10.13 2.36
N LEU A 88 -1.12 -11.11 1.61
CA LEU A 88 -1.21 -12.50 2.05
C LEU A 88 -0.02 -13.29 1.48
N TRP A 89 0.97 -13.56 2.31
CA TRP A 89 2.17 -14.29 1.94
C TRP A 89 2.02 -15.80 2.17
N GLN A 90 2.43 -16.58 1.20
CA GLN A 90 2.41 -18.05 1.28
C GLN A 90 3.22 -18.60 2.46
N LYS A 91 4.42 -18.03 2.71
CA LYS A 91 5.35 -18.54 3.74
C LYS A 91 5.31 -17.74 5.05
N ARG A 92 4.83 -16.50 5.02
CA ARG A 92 4.94 -15.57 6.15
C ARG A 92 3.61 -15.21 6.80
N GLY A 93 2.48 -15.50 6.14
CA GLY A 93 1.15 -15.16 6.62
C GLY A 93 0.68 -13.77 6.20
N LEU A 94 -0.15 -13.16 7.03
CA LEU A 94 -0.74 -11.84 6.78
C LEU A 94 0.26 -10.73 7.11
N MET A 95 0.37 -9.75 6.22
CA MET A 95 1.10 -8.50 6.42
C MET A 95 0.19 -7.32 6.09
N GLU A 96 0.15 -6.34 6.96
CA GLU A 96 -0.54 -5.07 6.75
C GLU A 96 0.47 -3.94 6.61
N ASN A 97 0.40 -3.21 5.51
CA ASN A 97 1.17 -2.01 5.25
C ASN A 97 0.26 -0.80 5.31
N GLY A 98 0.69 0.28 5.92
CA GLY A 98 -0.04 1.54 6.00
C GLY A 98 0.85 2.72 5.65
N THR A 99 0.33 3.64 4.84
CA THR A 99 0.99 4.92 4.54
C THR A 99 -0.01 6.04 4.76
N PHE A 100 0.19 6.82 5.80
CA PHE A 100 -0.58 8.02 6.09
C PHE A 100 0.24 9.25 5.71
N ARG A 101 -0.34 10.16 4.92
CA ARG A 101 0.30 11.40 4.49
C ARG A 101 -0.57 12.59 4.85
N TYR A 102 0.07 13.66 5.27
CA TYR A 102 -0.60 14.91 5.58
C TYR A 102 0.21 16.12 5.15
N MET A 103 -0.50 17.20 4.88
CA MET A 103 0.06 18.51 4.57
C MET A 103 -0.83 19.59 5.19
N THR A 104 -0.21 20.48 5.96
CA THR A 104 -0.83 21.69 6.53
C THR A 104 -0.08 22.91 6.00
N ASP A 105 -0.47 24.11 6.42
CA ASP A 105 0.20 25.34 5.99
C ASP A 105 1.68 25.39 6.39
N TYR A 106 2.04 24.75 7.52
CA TYR A 106 3.40 24.79 8.06
C TYR A 106 4.10 23.44 8.07
N PHE A 107 3.38 22.34 7.97
CA PHE A 107 3.93 21.00 8.12
C PHE A 107 3.51 20.09 6.97
N LYS A 108 4.41 19.26 6.53
CA LYS A 108 4.12 18.08 5.70
C LYS A 108 4.79 16.86 6.28
N GLY A 109 4.11 15.75 6.28
CA GLY A 109 4.68 14.55 6.85
C GLY A 109 4.04 13.28 6.31
N GLN A 110 4.70 12.19 6.66
CA GLN A 110 4.30 10.85 6.28
C GLN A 110 4.62 9.89 7.43
N PHE A 111 3.66 9.04 7.74
CA PHE A 111 3.84 7.86 8.57
C PHE A 111 3.69 6.63 7.68
N GLU A 112 4.70 5.78 7.66
CA GLU A 112 4.69 4.47 7.00
C GLU A 112 4.86 3.40 8.06
N GLY A 113 4.07 2.34 7.98
CA GLY A 113 4.17 1.23 8.90
C GLY A 113 3.86 -0.09 8.21
N SER A 114 4.46 -1.14 8.71
CA SER A 114 4.14 -2.50 8.31
C SER A 114 4.14 -3.42 9.52
N ILE A 115 3.20 -4.35 9.56
CA ILE A 115 3.07 -5.32 10.64
C ILE A 115 2.73 -6.69 10.07
N VAL A 116 3.41 -7.69 10.56
CA VAL A 116 3.09 -9.11 10.39
C VAL A 116 2.69 -9.63 11.77
N PRO A 117 1.36 -9.72 12.06
CA PRO A 117 0.88 -10.09 13.39
C PRO A 117 1.39 -11.46 13.84
N TYR A 118 1.55 -12.36 12.89
CA TYR A 118 2.12 -13.69 13.11
C TYR A 118 2.88 -14.16 11.87
N ASP A 119 4.20 -14.12 11.95
CA ASP A 119 5.09 -14.64 10.90
C ASP A 119 5.23 -16.17 11.06
N PHE A 120 4.81 -16.92 10.06
CA PHE A 120 4.78 -18.39 10.08
C PHE A 120 6.17 -19.03 10.21
N GLU A 121 7.25 -18.35 9.82
CA GLU A 121 8.61 -18.89 9.93
C GLU A 121 9.25 -18.60 11.30
N THR A 122 8.99 -17.41 11.85
CA THR A 122 9.62 -17.00 13.12
C THR A 122 8.72 -17.22 14.34
N ASN A 123 7.42 -17.50 14.13
CA ASN A 123 6.38 -17.63 15.16
C ASN A 123 6.27 -16.40 16.07
N LYS A 124 6.49 -15.20 15.51
CA LYS A 124 6.49 -13.94 16.26
C LYS A 124 5.74 -12.85 15.48
N MET A 125 5.28 -11.87 16.22
CA MET A 125 4.87 -10.61 15.62
C MET A 125 6.11 -9.83 15.20
N ARG A 126 6.08 -9.26 13.97
CA ARG A 126 7.17 -8.47 13.41
C ARG A 126 6.61 -7.22 12.76
N GLY A 127 7.40 -6.17 12.70
CA GLY A 127 6.95 -4.94 12.05
C GLY A 127 8.04 -3.87 12.02
N ALA A 128 7.75 -2.83 11.25
CA ALA A 128 8.58 -1.65 11.11
C ALA A 128 7.70 -0.42 10.92
N PHE A 129 8.18 0.73 11.32
CA PHE A 129 7.55 2.00 10.95
C PHE A 129 8.56 3.12 10.79
N SER A 130 8.19 4.10 9.98
CA SER A 130 8.92 5.34 9.74
C SER A 130 7.97 6.51 9.88
N LEU A 131 8.42 7.54 10.58
CA LEU A 131 7.77 8.84 10.68
C LEU A 131 8.70 9.89 10.12
N SER A 132 8.24 10.65 9.15
CA SER A 132 8.95 11.82 8.62
C SER A 132 8.05 13.03 8.67
N ASN A 133 8.57 14.15 9.16
CA ASN A 133 7.88 15.41 9.20
C ASN A 133 8.85 16.56 8.86
N SER A 134 8.41 17.48 8.02
CA SER A 134 9.11 18.71 7.74
C SER A 134 8.20 19.90 7.97
N GLY A 135 8.73 20.96 8.58
CA GLY A 135 8.03 22.20 8.83
C GLY A 135 8.75 23.38 8.17
N ASP A 136 7.94 24.35 7.70
CA ASP A 136 8.41 25.64 7.19
C ASP A 136 7.48 26.73 7.76
N PHE A 137 8.03 27.63 8.56
CA PHE A 137 7.27 28.64 9.31
C PHE A 137 7.24 30.01 8.65
N ASN A 138 7.61 30.12 7.35
CA ASN A 138 7.60 31.37 6.58
C ASN A 138 8.46 32.53 7.14
N ASN A 139 9.15 32.32 8.25
CA ASN A 139 10.05 33.29 8.91
C ASN A 139 11.52 32.87 8.81
N GLY A 140 11.84 31.92 7.91
CA GLY A 140 13.16 31.35 7.72
C GLY A 140 13.51 30.20 8.67
N ILE A 141 12.57 29.79 9.52
CA ILE A 141 12.74 28.61 10.38
C ILE A 141 12.18 27.40 9.68
N THR A 142 13.02 26.38 9.47
CA THR A 142 12.61 25.06 8.96
C THR A 142 12.92 23.99 9.99
N THR A 143 12.09 22.97 10.06
CA THR A 143 12.28 21.80 10.92
C THR A 143 12.20 20.52 10.12
N ASN A 144 13.05 19.56 10.45
CA ASN A 144 12.99 18.22 9.90
C ASN A 144 13.08 17.21 11.04
N PHE A 145 12.12 16.30 11.09
CA PHE A 145 12.07 15.21 12.04
C PHE A 145 11.92 13.89 11.31
N LYS A 146 12.71 12.91 11.69
CA LYS A 146 12.61 11.56 11.17
C LYS A 146 12.84 10.56 12.28
N TYR A 147 12.00 9.53 12.34
CA TYR A 147 12.10 8.43 13.28
C TYR A 147 11.79 7.11 12.57
N ASP A 148 12.68 6.16 12.70
CA ASP A 148 12.55 4.82 12.12
C ASP A 148 12.64 3.77 13.23
N TYR A 149 11.80 2.75 13.16
CA TYR A 149 11.80 1.60 14.06
C TYR A 149 11.66 0.30 13.28
N VAL A 150 12.32 -0.73 13.74
CA VAL A 150 12.19 -2.09 13.22
C VAL A 150 12.22 -3.10 14.37
N SER A 151 11.41 -4.12 14.30
CA SER A 151 11.28 -5.14 15.33
C SER A 151 12.53 -6.01 15.49
N ASP A 152 13.24 -6.26 14.39
CA ASP A 152 14.42 -7.11 14.34
C ASP A 152 15.27 -6.81 13.10
N ALA A 153 16.54 -7.21 13.14
CA ALA A 153 17.54 -6.92 12.11
C ALA A 153 17.23 -7.61 10.75
N GLU A 154 16.52 -8.73 10.77
CA GLU A 154 16.22 -9.52 9.56
C GLU A 154 14.92 -9.07 8.87
N TYR A 155 14.12 -8.19 9.51
CA TYR A 155 12.83 -7.77 8.98
C TYR A 155 12.90 -7.29 7.53
N TYR A 156 13.81 -6.36 7.24
CA TYR A 156 13.95 -5.80 5.88
C TYR A 156 14.55 -6.80 4.90
N ASN A 157 15.38 -7.72 5.36
CA ASN A 157 15.88 -8.80 4.53
C ASN A 157 14.78 -9.76 4.10
N ASP A 158 13.82 -10.02 4.98
CA ASP A 158 12.73 -10.96 4.73
C ASP A 158 11.59 -10.37 3.92
N PHE A 159 11.28 -9.09 4.15
CA PHE A 159 10.13 -8.39 3.55
C PHE A 159 10.52 -7.28 2.56
N SER A 160 11.66 -7.43 1.86
CA SER A 160 12.11 -6.48 0.83
C SER A 160 11.27 -6.54 -0.44
N VAL A 161 9.99 -6.20 -0.36
CA VAL A 161 9.10 -6.16 -1.53
C VAL A 161 8.32 -4.86 -1.60
N GLY A 162 8.41 -4.24 -2.76
CA GLY A 162 7.63 -3.05 -3.09
C GLY A 162 8.20 -1.76 -2.51
N ASN A 163 7.53 -0.68 -2.78
CA ASN A 163 7.86 0.72 -2.53
C ASN A 163 8.13 1.14 -1.07
N ILE A 164 8.53 0.25 -0.19
CA ILE A 164 8.92 0.64 1.16
C ILE A 164 10.27 1.33 1.06
N SER A 165 10.22 2.64 0.97
CA SER A 165 11.36 3.57 1.05
C SER A 165 12.23 3.36 2.30
N LEU A 166 11.77 2.51 3.22
CA LEU A 166 12.43 2.15 4.48
C LEU A 166 13.71 1.33 4.29
N VAL A 167 13.78 0.50 3.24
CA VAL A 167 14.90 -0.44 3.05
C VAL A 167 16.23 0.27 2.78
N THR A 168 16.18 1.40 2.08
CA THR A 168 17.40 2.08 1.65
C THR A 168 18.04 2.96 2.73
N LYS A 169 17.33 3.28 3.81
CA LYS A 169 17.77 4.30 4.78
C LYS A 169 18.42 3.73 6.05
N THR A 170 18.10 2.51 6.44
CA THR A 170 18.66 1.90 7.66
C THR A 170 20.11 1.43 7.50
N LEU A 171 20.59 1.26 6.28
CA LEU A 171 21.97 0.85 6.01
C LEU A 171 22.97 2.02 5.96
N LEU A 172 22.49 3.26 5.91
CA LEU A 172 23.36 4.45 5.75
C LEU A 172 23.61 5.23 7.04
N ASP A 173 22.88 4.96 8.12
CA ASP A 173 22.95 5.70 9.38
C ASP A 173 23.58 4.88 10.55
N ARG A 174 24.50 3.99 10.23
CA ARG A 174 25.35 3.32 11.24
C ARG A 174 26.80 3.72 11.11
#